data_b37050545902290dbadd445d508ddeb5
#
_entry.id   b37050545902290dbadd445d508ddeb5
#
_cell.length_a   1.000
_cell.length_b   1.000
_cell.length_c   1.000
_cell.angle_alpha   90.00
_cell.angle_beta   90.00
_cell.angle_gamma   90.00
#
_symmetry.space_group_name_H-M   'P 1'
#
loop_
_entity.id
_entity.type
_entity.pdbx_description
1 polymer ?
#
loop_
_entity_poly.entity_id
_entity_poly.type
_entity_poly.pdbx_seq_one_letter_code
_entity_poly.pdbx_strand_id
1 'polypeptide(L)'
;MKKLLTIMLAVLLSALAVAASAEDNVKNADIIIVGAGGGGLSAAIEAVNDGAQSVIVLEKTGKTGGSLNFTSGSMSGAETVIQKIDGIEDTKESFVQDILNNGAHLGNEAMIRAFVDEDVDAIQWLWDNGLSEYNFSSMKTTGKHTVFAPEHQLYSVARTYKPSANDPTRYKAAAHEIMDTVLATDAYKGVTIDFNTTANQLVANEQGQVLTVLATDENGQTVRY
;
A
#
# COMPACT_ATOMS: atom_id res chain seq x y z
N MET A 1 -25.37 -55.71 -12.79
CA MET A 1 -24.56 -55.53 -11.56
C MET A 1 -23.13 -55.08 -11.83
N LYS A 2 -22.31 -55.74 -12.69
CA LYS A 2 -20.92 -55.34 -12.93
C LYS A 2 -20.76 -53.88 -13.47
N LYS A 3 -21.61 -53.42 -14.40
CA LYS A 3 -21.56 -52.05 -14.95
C LYS A 3 -21.90 -50.97 -13.92
N LEU A 4 -22.83 -51.26 -12.98
CA LEU A 4 -23.20 -50.33 -11.93
C LEU A 4 -22.05 -50.16 -10.91
N LEU A 5 -21.37 -51.26 -10.59
CA LEU A 5 -20.23 -51.25 -9.68
C LEU A 5 -19.03 -50.48 -10.26
N THR A 6 -18.82 -50.60 -11.58
CA THR A 6 -17.73 -49.86 -12.28
C THR A 6 -18.01 -48.34 -12.28
N ILE A 7 -19.25 -47.91 -12.49
CA ILE A 7 -19.65 -46.51 -12.46
C ILE A 7 -19.54 -45.93 -11.04
N MET A 8 -19.99 -46.67 -10.01
CA MET A 8 -19.81 -46.23 -8.61
C MET A 8 -18.34 -46.12 -8.22
N LEU A 9 -17.51 -47.05 -8.66
CA LEU A 9 -16.07 -46.99 -8.36
C LEU A 9 -15.38 -45.82 -9.08
N ALA A 10 -15.76 -45.49 -10.31
CA ALA A 10 -15.25 -44.34 -11.06
C ALA A 10 -15.68 -43.02 -10.43
N VAL A 11 -16.91 -42.89 -9.95
CA VAL A 11 -17.41 -41.72 -9.23
C VAL A 11 -16.71 -41.55 -7.88
N LEU A 12 -16.46 -42.65 -7.16
CA LEU A 12 -15.71 -42.60 -5.90
C LEU A 12 -14.25 -42.20 -6.09
N LEU A 13 -13.60 -42.72 -7.14
CA LEU A 13 -12.23 -42.38 -7.49
C LEU A 13 -12.10 -40.91 -7.94
N SER A 14 -13.08 -40.39 -8.68
CA SER A 14 -13.09 -38.97 -9.05
C SER A 14 -13.36 -38.05 -7.86
N ALA A 15 -14.19 -38.45 -6.92
CA ALA A 15 -14.45 -37.70 -5.68
C ALA A 15 -13.22 -37.71 -4.74
N LEU A 16 -12.49 -38.83 -4.67
CA LEU A 16 -11.22 -38.91 -3.93
C LEU A 16 -10.11 -38.06 -4.59
N ALA A 17 -10.03 -38.00 -5.90
CA ALA A 17 -9.05 -37.17 -6.62
C ALA A 17 -9.31 -35.68 -6.44
N VAL A 18 -10.58 -35.26 -6.37
CA VAL A 18 -10.95 -33.85 -6.06
C VAL A 18 -10.65 -33.50 -4.60
N ALA A 19 -10.83 -34.45 -3.67
CA ALA A 19 -10.50 -34.23 -2.25
C ALA A 19 -8.97 -34.19 -2.01
N ALA A 20 -8.19 -35.00 -2.74
CA ALA A 20 -6.71 -34.99 -2.63
C ALA A 20 -6.06 -33.73 -3.22
N SER A 21 -6.70 -33.05 -4.18
CA SER A 21 -6.19 -31.79 -4.73
C SER A 21 -6.49 -30.56 -3.87
N ALA A 22 -7.31 -30.70 -2.82
CA ALA A 22 -7.70 -29.60 -1.93
C ALA A 22 -6.76 -29.41 -0.73
N GLU A 23 -5.83 -30.35 -0.48
CA GLU A 23 -4.91 -30.28 0.68
C GLU A 23 -3.56 -29.60 0.37
N ASP A 24 -3.19 -29.39 -0.90
CA ASP A 24 -1.82 -29.01 -1.26
C ASP A 24 -1.57 -27.50 -1.48
N ASN A 25 -2.57 -26.65 -1.26
CA ASN A 25 -2.40 -25.22 -1.54
C ASN A 25 -2.59 -24.37 -0.27
N VAL A 26 -1.80 -24.68 0.78
CA VAL A 26 -1.76 -23.92 2.03
C VAL A 26 -0.41 -23.23 2.16
N LYS A 27 -0.43 -21.92 2.35
CA LYS A 27 0.74 -21.11 2.67
C LYS A 27 0.56 -20.52 4.06
N ASN A 28 1.60 -20.56 4.87
CA ASN A 28 1.57 -20.04 6.23
C ASN A 28 2.53 -18.88 6.37
N ALA A 29 2.13 -17.86 7.11
CA ALA A 29 2.96 -16.75 7.51
C ALA A 29 2.49 -16.21 8.88
N ASP A 30 3.36 -15.42 9.52
CA ASP A 30 2.99 -14.72 10.75
C ASP A 30 1.92 -13.66 10.46
N ILE A 31 2.02 -13.01 9.30
CA ILE A 31 1.10 -11.94 8.89
C ILE A 31 0.74 -12.11 7.41
N ILE A 32 -0.55 -12.01 7.10
CA ILE A 32 -1.07 -11.92 5.73
C ILE A 32 -1.61 -10.51 5.51
N ILE A 33 -1.12 -9.86 4.45
CA ILE A 33 -1.54 -8.52 4.04
C ILE A 33 -2.31 -8.61 2.73
N VAL A 34 -3.44 -7.93 2.61
CA VAL A 34 -4.24 -7.91 1.39
C VAL A 34 -4.07 -6.57 0.67
N GLY A 35 -3.44 -6.63 -0.49
CA GLY A 35 -3.15 -5.52 -1.39
C GLY A 35 -1.73 -4.97 -1.24
N ALA A 36 -0.97 -4.89 -2.35
CA ALA A 36 0.37 -4.29 -2.43
C ALA A 36 0.33 -2.82 -2.88
N GLY A 37 -0.67 -2.06 -2.45
CA GLY A 37 -0.69 -0.60 -2.55
C GLY A 37 0.18 0.05 -1.46
N GLY A 38 0.19 1.39 -1.38
CA GLY A 38 1.00 2.12 -0.40
C GLY A 38 0.82 1.62 1.03
N GLY A 39 -0.44 1.44 1.47
CA GLY A 39 -0.72 0.93 2.81
C GLY A 39 -0.23 -0.50 3.05
N GLY A 40 -0.38 -1.39 2.07
CA GLY A 40 0.09 -2.78 2.20
C GLY A 40 1.61 -2.90 2.19
N LEU A 41 2.30 -2.13 1.36
CA LEU A 41 3.77 -2.10 1.33
C LEU A 41 4.33 -1.54 2.65
N SER A 42 3.75 -0.45 3.16
CA SER A 42 4.12 0.11 4.47
C SER A 42 3.88 -0.89 5.61
N ALA A 43 2.71 -1.55 5.59
CA ALA A 43 2.39 -2.56 6.60
C ALA A 43 3.35 -3.76 6.57
N ALA A 44 3.82 -4.17 5.37
CA ALA A 44 4.80 -5.26 5.26
C ALA A 44 6.17 -4.87 5.84
N ILE A 45 6.58 -3.61 5.63
CA ILE A 45 7.83 -3.08 6.21
C ILE A 45 7.73 -3.04 7.73
N GLU A 46 6.66 -2.43 8.26
CA GLU A 46 6.47 -2.31 9.70
C GLU A 46 6.29 -3.67 10.38
N ALA A 47 5.60 -4.62 9.77
CA ALA A 47 5.47 -5.97 10.30
C ALA A 47 6.84 -6.63 10.57
N VAL A 48 7.79 -6.46 9.65
CA VAL A 48 9.17 -6.99 9.84
C VAL A 48 9.92 -6.18 10.88
N ASN A 49 9.78 -4.86 10.90
CA ASN A 49 10.39 -4.00 11.92
C ASN A 49 9.91 -4.37 13.32
N ASP A 50 8.65 -4.77 13.47
CA ASP A 50 8.03 -5.26 14.70
C ASP A 50 8.35 -6.73 15.03
N GLY A 51 9.12 -7.40 14.18
CA GLY A 51 9.69 -8.71 14.46
C GLY A 51 9.01 -9.91 13.77
N ALA A 52 8.06 -9.69 12.85
CA ALA A 52 7.51 -10.77 12.05
C ALA A 52 8.61 -11.43 11.21
N GLN A 53 8.65 -12.76 11.20
CA GLN A 53 9.65 -13.52 10.47
C GLN A 53 9.19 -13.89 9.07
N SER A 54 7.88 -13.92 8.86
CA SER A 54 7.25 -14.25 7.57
C SER A 54 6.03 -13.38 7.33
N VAL A 55 6.00 -12.70 6.18
CA VAL A 55 4.89 -11.85 5.75
C VAL A 55 4.54 -12.22 4.31
N ILE A 56 3.27 -12.47 4.03
CA ILE A 56 2.79 -12.68 2.66
C ILE A 56 1.82 -11.56 2.30
N VAL A 57 2.13 -10.85 1.22
CA VAL A 57 1.27 -9.81 0.64
C VAL A 57 0.53 -10.40 -0.55
N LEU A 58 -0.80 -10.35 -0.56
CA LEU A 58 -1.63 -10.82 -1.66
C LEU A 58 -1.98 -9.64 -2.57
N GLU A 59 -1.54 -9.67 -3.81
CA GLU A 59 -1.83 -8.60 -4.77
C GLU A 59 -2.57 -9.17 -5.99
N LYS A 60 -3.76 -8.62 -6.27
CA LYS A 60 -4.61 -9.10 -7.37
C LYS A 60 -4.07 -8.83 -8.76
N THR A 61 -3.17 -7.86 -8.89
CA THR A 61 -2.52 -7.48 -10.15
C THR A 61 -1.09 -8.04 -10.23
N GLY A 62 -0.44 -7.88 -11.38
CA GLY A 62 0.94 -8.31 -11.56
C GLY A 62 1.98 -7.28 -11.10
N LYS A 63 1.62 -6.28 -10.30
CA LYS A 63 2.55 -5.21 -9.86
C LYS A 63 2.10 -4.56 -8.55
N THR A 64 3.07 -3.99 -7.86
CA THR A 64 2.87 -3.17 -6.65
C THR A 64 2.36 -1.76 -6.97
N GLY A 65 2.09 -0.98 -5.93
CA GLY A 65 1.80 0.45 -5.97
C GLY A 65 0.31 0.80 -5.98
N GLY A 66 -0.57 -0.05 -6.51
CA GLY A 66 -2.01 0.23 -6.54
C GLY A 66 -2.34 1.62 -7.08
N SER A 67 -3.08 2.43 -6.32
CA SER A 67 -3.44 3.80 -6.69
C SER A 67 -2.24 4.75 -6.81
N LEU A 68 -1.11 4.46 -6.16
CA LEU A 68 0.11 5.27 -6.29
C LEU A 68 0.62 5.29 -7.73
N ASN A 69 0.37 4.24 -8.52
CA ASN A 69 0.73 4.19 -9.94
C ASN A 69 0.01 5.24 -10.82
N PHE A 70 -1.07 5.81 -10.32
CA PHE A 70 -1.88 6.81 -11.03
C PHE A 70 -1.63 8.23 -10.51
N THR A 71 -0.78 8.39 -9.51
CA THR A 71 -0.41 9.71 -8.99
C THR A 71 0.75 10.29 -9.79
N SER A 72 0.97 11.61 -9.66
CA SER A 72 2.17 12.26 -10.18
C SER A 72 3.37 12.15 -9.25
N GLY A 73 3.27 11.37 -8.17
CA GLY A 73 4.29 11.28 -7.12
C GLY A 73 4.35 12.52 -6.22
N SER A 74 3.35 13.41 -6.32
CA SER A 74 3.28 14.59 -5.42
C SER A 74 2.94 14.17 -4.00
N MET A 75 3.61 14.77 -3.04
CA MET A 75 3.36 14.61 -1.61
C MET A 75 3.19 15.98 -0.99
N SER A 76 2.46 16.06 0.11
CA SER A 76 2.28 17.32 0.87
C SER A 76 2.53 17.05 2.34
N GLY A 77 3.21 17.97 3.02
CA GLY A 77 3.46 17.89 4.43
C GLY A 77 3.96 19.23 5.00
N ALA A 78 3.73 19.43 6.29
CA ALA A 78 4.17 20.60 7.03
C ALA A 78 5.39 20.26 7.90
N GLU A 79 6.28 21.24 8.12
CA GLU A 79 7.50 21.11 8.93
C GLU A 79 8.49 20.05 8.45
N THR A 80 8.39 19.65 7.18
CA THR A 80 9.19 18.57 6.59
C THR A 80 10.63 18.96 6.37
N VAL A 81 11.51 17.97 6.22
CA VAL A 81 12.92 18.15 5.83
C VAL A 81 13.04 18.98 4.55
N ILE A 82 12.11 18.82 3.64
CA ILE A 82 12.10 19.50 2.35
C ILE A 82 11.78 21.00 2.52
N GLN A 83 10.79 21.36 3.34
CA GLN A 83 10.53 22.77 3.66
C GLN A 83 11.72 23.43 4.35
N LYS A 84 12.40 22.71 5.24
CA LYS A 84 13.60 23.20 5.91
C LYS A 84 14.73 23.50 4.92
N ILE A 85 14.95 22.65 3.92
CA ILE A 85 15.92 22.86 2.85
C ILE A 85 15.56 24.10 2.01
N ASP A 86 14.27 24.30 1.73
CA ASP A 86 13.80 25.44 0.93
C ASP A 86 13.63 26.75 1.74
N GLY A 87 13.91 26.73 3.05
CA GLY A 87 13.75 27.89 3.92
C GLY A 87 12.29 28.31 4.10
N ILE A 88 11.35 27.35 4.04
CA ILE A 88 9.93 27.59 4.22
C ILE A 88 9.55 27.34 5.67
N GLU A 89 9.02 28.37 6.34
CA GLU A 89 8.43 28.25 7.67
C GLU A 89 6.97 27.84 7.55
N ASP A 90 6.56 26.82 8.28
CA ASP A 90 5.21 26.28 8.30
C ASP A 90 4.88 25.67 9.66
N THR A 91 3.61 25.36 9.89
CA THR A 91 3.15 24.65 11.10
C THR A 91 2.10 23.61 10.75
N LYS A 92 2.08 22.52 11.51
CA LYS A 92 1.04 21.48 11.43
C LYS A 92 -0.36 22.09 11.55
N GLU A 93 -0.57 23.04 12.48
CA GLU A 93 -1.86 23.69 12.64
C GLU A 93 -2.29 24.49 11.41
N SER A 94 -1.36 25.21 10.78
CA SER A 94 -1.64 25.91 9.52
C SER A 94 -2.07 24.95 8.42
N PHE A 95 -1.46 23.75 8.36
CA PHE A 95 -1.83 22.73 7.39
C PHE A 95 -3.21 22.13 7.67
N VAL A 96 -3.53 21.83 8.92
CA VAL A 96 -4.88 21.39 9.33
C VAL A 96 -5.94 22.39 8.89
N GLN A 97 -5.71 23.68 9.16
CA GLN A 97 -6.68 24.74 8.79
C GLN A 97 -6.84 24.86 7.28
N ASP A 98 -5.75 24.75 6.52
CA ASP A 98 -5.83 24.77 5.06
C ASP A 98 -6.62 23.59 4.51
N ILE A 99 -6.44 22.37 5.05
CA ILE A 99 -7.24 21.20 4.65
C ILE A 99 -8.72 21.39 4.98
N LEU A 100 -9.03 21.86 6.19
CA LEU A 100 -10.41 22.12 6.61
C LEU A 100 -11.09 23.17 5.74
N ASN A 101 -10.40 24.29 5.47
CA ASN A 101 -10.92 25.36 4.63
C ASN A 101 -11.19 24.89 3.20
N ASN A 102 -10.26 24.13 2.62
CA ASN A 102 -10.42 23.58 1.28
C ASN A 102 -11.55 22.56 1.17
N GLY A 103 -11.76 21.79 2.24
CA GLY A 103 -12.84 20.84 2.36
C GLY A 103 -14.16 21.47 2.79
N ALA A 104 -14.28 22.82 2.83
CA ALA A 104 -15.46 23.56 3.33
C ALA A 104 -15.91 23.06 4.73
N HIS A 105 -14.97 22.67 5.56
CA HIS A 105 -15.17 22.09 6.90
C HIS A 105 -16.06 20.82 6.92
N LEU A 106 -16.15 20.09 5.80
CA LEU A 106 -16.88 18.82 5.71
C LEU A 106 -16.02 17.61 6.10
N GLY A 107 -14.70 17.77 6.19
CA GLY A 107 -13.76 16.71 6.55
C GLY A 107 -13.85 16.34 8.03
N ASN A 108 -13.46 15.10 8.34
CA ASN A 108 -13.29 14.67 9.73
C ASN A 108 -12.01 15.28 10.30
N GLU A 109 -12.11 16.28 11.16
CA GLU A 109 -10.97 17.00 11.72
C GLU A 109 -10.01 16.08 12.49
N ALA A 110 -10.52 15.08 13.21
CA ALA A 110 -9.65 14.15 13.95
C ALA A 110 -8.76 13.32 13.01
N MET A 111 -9.31 12.87 11.88
CA MET A 111 -8.53 12.18 10.85
C MET A 111 -7.52 13.10 10.17
N ILE A 112 -7.90 14.36 9.90
CA ILE A 112 -7.01 15.35 9.30
C ILE A 112 -5.83 15.62 10.23
N ARG A 113 -6.09 15.81 11.53
CA ARG A 113 -5.04 16.01 12.53
C ARG A 113 -4.10 14.80 12.61
N ALA A 114 -4.65 13.60 12.71
CA ALA A 114 -3.84 12.38 12.73
C ALA A 114 -2.95 12.27 11.47
N PHE A 115 -3.49 12.57 10.27
CA PHE A 115 -2.72 12.60 9.03
C PHE A 115 -1.58 13.64 9.11
N VAL A 116 -1.87 14.88 9.51
CA VAL A 116 -0.87 15.96 9.56
C VAL A 116 0.16 15.74 10.67
N ASP A 117 -0.21 15.06 11.75
CA ASP A 117 0.73 14.74 12.83
C ASP A 117 1.77 13.71 12.40
N GLU A 118 1.40 12.77 11.53
CA GLU A 118 2.26 11.67 11.07
C GLU A 118 2.98 11.95 9.73
N ASP A 119 2.53 12.95 8.96
CA ASP A 119 3.06 13.16 7.59
C ASP A 119 4.54 13.56 7.57
N VAL A 120 5.00 14.29 8.57
CA VAL A 120 6.40 14.72 8.68
C VAL A 120 7.32 13.51 8.86
N ASP A 121 6.93 12.55 9.68
CA ASP A 121 7.71 11.34 9.94
C ASP A 121 7.69 10.41 8.71
N ALA A 122 6.54 10.29 8.04
CA ALA A 122 6.43 9.53 6.80
C ALA A 122 7.31 10.11 5.67
N ILE A 123 7.32 11.43 5.51
CA ILE A 123 8.18 12.10 4.51
C ILE A 123 9.65 12.00 4.91
N GLN A 124 9.99 12.10 6.20
CA GLN A 124 11.35 11.90 6.68
C GLN A 124 11.82 10.47 6.41
N TRP A 125 10.98 9.47 6.70
CA TRP A 125 11.29 8.07 6.41
C TRP A 125 11.57 7.85 4.91
N LEU A 126 10.73 8.38 4.02
CA LEU A 126 10.96 8.31 2.59
C LEU A 126 12.26 9.02 2.18
N TRP A 127 12.55 10.17 2.79
CA TRP A 127 13.79 10.93 2.54
C TRP A 127 15.02 10.11 2.89
N ASP A 128 15.03 9.49 4.05
CA ASP A 128 16.13 8.66 4.55
C ASP A 128 16.32 7.36 3.74
N ASN A 129 15.25 6.89 3.08
CA ASN A 129 15.26 5.66 2.27
C ASN A 129 15.36 5.92 0.76
N GLY A 130 15.78 7.10 0.33
CA GLY A 130 16.14 7.36 -1.07
C GLY A 130 15.34 8.47 -1.75
N LEU A 131 14.34 9.07 -1.09
CA LEU A 131 13.61 10.20 -1.67
C LEU A 131 14.56 11.40 -1.93
N SER A 132 15.62 11.55 -1.12
CA SER A 132 16.67 12.55 -1.28
C SER A 132 17.43 12.46 -2.61
N GLU A 133 17.45 11.29 -3.25
CA GLU A 133 18.09 11.07 -4.55
C GLU A 133 17.21 11.51 -5.72
N TYR A 134 15.93 11.76 -5.49
CA TYR A 134 15.03 12.27 -6.51
C TYR A 134 15.24 13.77 -6.66
N ASN A 135 15.45 14.21 -7.89
CA ASN A 135 15.45 15.63 -8.18
C ASN A 135 14.03 16.16 -8.08
N PHE A 136 13.74 16.90 -7.04
CA PHE A 136 12.50 17.68 -6.97
C PHE A 136 12.68 18.95 -7.80
N SER A 137 11.80 19.17 -8.78
CA SER A 137 11.67 20.49 -9.38
C SER A 137 11.32 21.47 -8.27
N SER A 138 11.99 22.62 -8.24
CA SER A 138 11.86 23.67 -7.23
C SER A 138 10.45 23.66 -6.65
N MET A 139 10.32 23.21 -5.46
CA MET A 139 9.17 22.75 -4.71
C MET A 139 8.18 23.83 -4.33
N LYS A 140 8.26 24.91 -5.01
CA LYS A 140 7.37 26.06 -4.91
C LYS A 140 6.07 25.82 -5.66
N THR A 141 5.49 24.66 -5.51
CA THR A 141 4.06 24.57 -5.70
C THR A 141 3.45 25.30 -4.52
N THR A 142 3.17 26.55 -4.73
CA THR A 142 2.57 27.45 -3.76
C THR A 142 1.16 27.04 -3.39
N GLY A 143 0.82 25.81 -3.09
CA GLY A 143 -0.52 25.41 -2.69
C GLY A 143 -1.68 25.96 -3.55
N LYS A 144 -1.37 26.73 -4.57
CA LYS A 144 -2.34 27.30 -5.48
C LYS A 144 -2.51 26.37 -6.65
N HIS A 145 -3.47 25.46 -6.54
CA HIS A 145 -3.90 24.69 -7.70
C HIS A 145 -4.68 25.64 -8.64
N THR A 146 -4.09 25.91 -9.76
CA THR A 146 -4.73 26.72 -10.83
C THR A 146 -5.96 26.06 -11.44
N VAL A 147 -6.28 24.83 -11.06
CA VAL A 147 -7.44 24.06 -11.55
C VAL A 147 -8.74 24.49 -10.86
N PHE A 148 -8.64 25.09 -9.67
CA PHE A 148 -9.79 25.57 -8.91
C PHE A 148 -9.83 27.10 -8.96
N ALA A 149 -11.03 27.65 -8.80
CA ALA A 149 -11.21 29.08 -8.71
C ALA A 149 -10.30 29.68 -7.61
N PRO A 150 -9.86 30.94 -7.76
CA PRO A 150 -8.92 31.56 -6.81
C PRO A 150 -9.38 31.51 -5.34
N GLU A 151 -10.68 31.44 -5.11
CA GLU A 151 -11.28 31.26 -3.79
C GLU A 151 -11.06 29.87 -3.18
N HIS A 152 -10.68 28.90 -3.97
CA HIS A 152 -10.31 27.55 -3.56
C HIS A 152 -8.79 27.33 -3.60
N GLN A 153 -8.04 28.27 -3.04
CA GLN A 153 -6.60 28.10 -2.87
C GLN A 153 -6.33 26.99 -1.87
N LEU A 154 -5.61 25.94 -2.32
CA LEU A 154 -5.47 24.73 -1.53
C LEU A 154 -4.63 24.92 -0.27
N TYR A 155 -3.58 25.72 -0.32
CA TYR A 155 -2.69 25.92 0.84
C TYR A 155 -2.22 27.37 0.92
N SER A 156 -2.07 27.87 2.13
CA SER A 156 -1.54 29.19 2.42
C SER A 156 0.00 29.23 2.29
N VAL A 157 0.66 28.08 2.52
CA VAL A 157 2.11 27.88 2.48
C VAL A 157 2.46 26.83 1.43
N ALA A 158 3.67 26.90 0.86
CA ALA A 158 4.16 25.87 -0.07
C ALA A 158 4.44 24.56 0.67
N ARG A 159 3.64 23.52 0.40
CA ARG A 159 3.66 22.21 1.08
C ARG A 159 3.69 21.02 0.14
N THR A 160 3.49 21.25 -1.14
CA THR A 160 3.41 20.15 -2.10
C THR A 160 4.75 19.97 -2.80
N TYR A 161 5.26 18.77 -2.75
CA TYR A 161 6.53 18.36 -3.33
C TYR A 161 6.27 17.47 -4.53
N LYS A 162 6.96 17.76 -5.63
CA LYS A 162 6.87 16.96 -6.87
C LYS A 162 8.26 16.51 -7.27
N PRO A 163 8.43 15.24 -7.66
CA PRO A 163 9.63 14.82 -8.38
C PRO A 163 9.81 15.68 -9.64
N SER A 164 11.05 15.97 -10.00
CA SER A 164 11.36 16.85 -11.13
C SER A 164 10.81 16.30 -12.46
N ALA A 165 10.15 17.16 -13.23
CA ALA A 165 9.71 16.85 -14.58
C ALA A 165 10.88 16.53 -15.55
N ASN A 166 12.12 16.84 -15.15
CA ASN A 166 13.32 16.57 -15.96
C ASN A 166 13.78 15.11 -15.91
N ASP A 167 13.17 14.28 -15.05
CA ASP A 167 13.38 12.85 -15.05
C ASP A 167 12.03 12.13 -15.30
N PRO A 168 11.65 11.96 -16.58
CA PRO A 168 10.38 11.33 -16.92
C PRO A 168 10.27 9.87 -16.49
N THR A 169 11.40 9.21 -16.16
CA THR A 169 11.43 7.82 -15.69
C THR A 169 11.08 7.71 -14.21
N ARG A 170 11.28 8.78 -13.43
CA ARG A 170 11.05 8.84 -11.98
C ARG A 170 9.86 9.72 -11.57
N TYR A 171 9.11 10.23 -12.54
CA TYR A 171 8.02 11.17 -12.29
C TYR A 171 6.80 10.55 -11.63
N LYS A 172 6.63 9.23 -11.72
CA LYS A 172 5.44 8.54 -11.26
C LYS A 172 5.78 7.58 -10.14
N ALA A 173 5.25 7.85 -8.96
CA ALA A 173 5.18 6.89 -7.86
C ALA A 173 6.47 6.67 -7.03
N ALA A 174 7.26 7.73 -6.82
CA ALA A 174 8.49 7.63 -6.02
C ALA A 174 8.31 6.88 -4.68
N ALA A 175 7.22 7.11 -3.97
CA ALA A 175 7.00 6.47 -2.67
C ALA A 175 6.91 4.94 -2.76
N HIS A 176 6.18 4.37 -3.74
CA HIS A 176 6.11 2.91 -3.84
C HIS A 176 7.40 2.30 -4.38
N GLU A 177 8.12 2.98 -5.27
CA GLU A 177 9.43 2.52 -5.76
C GLU A 177 10.45 2.45 -4.62
N ILE A 178 10.42 3.43 -3.69
CA ILE A 178 11.25 3.40 -2.49
C ILE A 178 10.88 2.21 -1.61
N MET A 179 9.60 1.99 -1.35
CA MET A 179 9.14 0.85 -0.55
C MET A 179 9.50 -0.50 -1.19
N ASP A 180 9.34 -0.64 -2.51
CA ASP A 180 9.77 -1.83 -3.25
C ASP A 180 11.29 -2.06 -3.13
N THR A 181 12.08 -0.99 -3.18
CA THR A 181 13.55 -1.06 -3.02
C THR A 181 13.92 -1.50 -1.61
N VAL A 182 13.26 -0.96 -0.59
CA VAL A 182 13.47 -1.36 0.82
C VAL A 182 13.12 -2.83 1.01
N LEU A 183 11.96 -3.27 0.52
CA LEU A 183 11.51 -4.66 0.63
C LEU A 183 12.41 -5.66 -0.13
N ALA A 184 13.15 -5.20 -1.15
CA ALA A 184 14.09 -6.03 -1.89
C ALA A 184 15.43 -6.26 -1.15
N THR A 185 15.66 -5.62 0.00
CA THR A 185 16.88 -5.81 0.77
C THR A 185 16.85 -7.09 1.62
N ASP A 186 18.03 -7.60 2.01
CA ASP A 186 18.15 -8.82 2.83
C ASP A 186 17.42 -8.73 4.18
N ALA A 187 17.25 -7.53 4.72
CA ALA A 187 16.53 -7.31 5.96
C ALA A 187 15.05 -7.74 5.87
N TYR A 188 14.48 -7.68 4.67
CA TYR A 188 13.06 -7.99 4.43
C TYR A 188 12.83 -9.28 3.63
N LYS A 189 13.83 -10.17 3.56
CA LYS A 189 13.75 -11.46 2.83
C LYS A 189 12.61 -12.39 3.29
N GLY A 190 12.03 -12.15 4.46
CA GLY A 190 10.84 -12.84 4.96
C GLY A 190 9.53 -12.34 4.36
N VAL A 191 9.55 -11.25 3.57
CA VAL A 191 8.37 -10.73 2.86
C VAL A 191 8.29 -11.36 1.48
N THR A 192 7.14 -11.91 1.15
CA THR A 192 6.81 -12.38 -0.20
C THR A 192 5.56 -11.68 -0.72
N ILE A 193 5.52 -11.40 -2.02
CA ILE A 193 4.34 -10.82 -2.67
C ILE A 193 3.81 -11.84 -3.66
N ASP A 194 2.60 -12.36 -3.38
CA ASP A 194 1.88 -13.24 -4.28
C ASP A 194 1.03 -12.40 -5.24
N PHE A 195 1.57 -12.18 -6.42
CA PHE A 195 0.89 -11.45 -7.49
C PHE A 195 -0.22 -12.28 -8.15
N ASN A 196 -1.10 -11.60 -8.88
CA ASN A 196 -2.25 -12.20 -9.57
C ASN A 196 -3.10 -13.08 -8.63
N THR A 197 -3.14 -12.71 -7.34
CA THR A 197 -3.78 -13.46 -6.28
C THR A 197 -4.86 -12.61 -5.63
N THR A 198 -6.12 -13.01 -5.81
CA THR A 198 -7.27 -12.25 -5.32
C THR A 198 -7.77 -12.83 -4.01
N ALA A 199 -7.67 -12.07 -2.92
CA ALA A 199 -8.28 -12.43 -1.64
C ALA A 199 -9.81 -12.34 -1.76
N ASN A 200 -10.51 -13.43 -1.38
CA ASN A 200 -11.95 -13.55 -1.55
C ASN A 200 -12.70 -13.57 -0.22
N GLN A 201 -12.12 -14.18 0.81
CA GLN A 201 -12.80 -14.38 2.08
C GLN A 201 -11.83 -14.43 3.25
N LEU A 202 -12.24 -13.84 4.37
CA LEU A 202 -11.62 -14.03 5.67
C LEU A 202 -12.36 -15.11 6.44
N VAL A 203 -11.63 -16.06 7.01
CA VAL A 203 -12.21 -17.13 7.84
C VAL A 203 -11.79 -16.89 9.28
N ALA A 204 -12.77 -16.70 10.15
CA ALA A 204 -12.57 -16.46 11.57
C ALA A 204 -13.01 -17.68 12.40
N ASN A 205 -12.43 -17.83 13.59
CA ASN A 205 -12.89 -18.77 14.59
C ASN A 205 -14.16 -18.26 15.32
N GLU A 206 -14.67 -19.04 16.26
CA GLU A 206 -15.85 -18.68 17.06
C GLU A 206 -15.65 -17.41 17.91
N GLN A 207 -14.42 -17.04 18.21
CA GLN A 207 -14.05 -15.85 18.96
C GLN A 207 -13.87 -14.61 18.06
N GLY A 208 -14.09 -14.75 16.73
CA GLY A 208 -13.95 -13.68 15.74
C GLY A 208 -12.52 -13.39 15.31
N GLN A 209 -11.53 -14.20 15.71
CA GLN A 209 -10.16 -14.06 15.25
C GLN A 209 -10.01 -14.60 13.84
N VAL A 210 -9.49 -13.81 12.91
CA VAL A 210 -9.18 -14.26 11.55
C VAL A 210 -7.97 -15.18 11.58
N LEU A 211 -8.17 -16.40 11.09
CA LEU A 211 -7.12 -17.43 11.06
C LEU A 211 -6.70 -17.80 9.64
N THR A 212 -7.48 -17.42 8.64
CA THR A 212 -7.22 -17.82 7.25
C THR A 212 -7.77 -16.77 6.30
N VAL A 213 -7.01 -16.50 5.25
CA VAL A 213 -7.47 -15.79 4.06
C VAL A 213 -7.64 -16.81 2.94
N LEU A 214 -8.82 -16.90 2.34
CA LEU A 214 -9.03 -17.68 1.11
C LEU A 214 -8.82 -16.74 -0.07
N ALA A 215 -7.99 -17.16 -1.02
CA ALA A 215 -7.69 -16.41 -2.22
C ALA A 215 -7.78 -17.31 -3.46
N THR A 216 -7.86 -16.68 -4.64
CA THR A 216 -7.76 -17.33 -5.94
C THR A 216 -6.47 -16.87 -6.62
N ASP A 217 -5.64 -17.82 -7.04
CA ASP A 217 -4.39 -17.56 -7.76
C ASP A 217 -4.61 -17.30 -9.27
N GLU A 218 -3.53 -17.08 -10.00
CA GLU A 218 -3.55 -16.85 -11.45
C GLU A 218 -4.11 -18.02 -12.29
N ASN A 219 -4.10 -19.22 -11.75
CA ASN A 219 -4.63 -20.42 -12.39
C ASN A 219 -6.10 -20.66 -12.05
N GLY A 220 -6.74 -19.79 -11.27
CA GLY A 220 -8.09 -19.94 -10.79
C GLY A 220 -8.24 -20.96 -9.65
N GLN A 221 -7.13 -21.37 -9.02
CA GLN A 221 -7.13 -22.31 -7.92
C GLN A 221 -7.31 -21.59 -6.58
N THR A 222 -8.00 -22.23 -5.65
CA THR A 222 -8.13 -21.72 -4.28
C THR A 222 -6.86 -21.99 -3.49
N VAL A 223 -6.32 -20.95 -2.89
CA VAL A 223 -5.16 -20.98 -1.98
C VAL A 223 -5.63 -20.54 -0.59
N ARG A 224 -5.13 -21.20 0.43
CA ARG A 224 -5.37 -20.85 1.85
C ARG A 224 -4.10 -20.23 2.43
N TYR A 225 -4.25 -19.07 3.03
CA TYR A 225 -3.16 -18.36 3.69
C TYR A 225 -3.42 -18.23 5.17
#